data_50bde4bde9f2cd1ce5421ac8120fe925
#
_entry.id   50bde4bde9f2cd1ce5421ac8120fe925
#
_cell.length_a   1.000
_cell.length_b   1.000
_cell.length_c   1.000
_cell.angle_alpha   90.00
_cell.angle_beta   90.00
_cell.angle_gamma   90.00
#
_symmetry.space_group_name_H-M   'P 1'
#
loop_
_entity.id
_entity.type
_entity.pdbx_description
1 polymer ?
#
loop_
_entity_poly.entity_id
_entity_poly.type
_entity_poly.pdbx_seq_one_letter_code
_entity_poly.pdbx_strand_id
1 'polypeptide(L)'
;MSPDHEPSIPDTADLGLRSDCGSCFGLCCVALPFAASADFAIDKDAGRPCPNLQTDFRCGIHADLRPRGFSGCTVFDCFGAGQKVSQVTFGGQDWRRAPGTARQMFDVFPVMRQLHELLWYLAEALTLPAARPVHADLRAALEKTEALTRGSAQELTALEVPAHRGEVNALLLRTSELVRAAVPGRKKERRGADLMGARLKGADLRGANLRGAYLIAADLKGADLRSADLIGADLRDADLSGADLTGALFLTQAQLNAARGDAAAKLPETLSRPAHWRPAGDR
;
A
#
# COMPACT_ATOMS: atom_id res chain seq x y z
N MET A 1 33.20 -1.87 26.98
CA MET A 1 32.29 -2.37 25.91
C MET A 1 31.10 -1.38 25.89
N SER A 2 31.03 -0.55 24.86
CA SER A 2 29.94 0.42 24.69
C SER A 2 28.62 -0.30 24.48
N PRO A 3 27.48 0.22 24.98
CA PRO A 3 26.20 -0.39 24.73
C PRO A 3 25.90 -0.35 23.23
N ASP A 4 25.42 -1.47 22.73
CA ASP A 4 25.06 -1.72 21.34
C ASP A 4 24.25 -0.56 20.77
N HIS A 5 24.87 0.16 19.85
CA HIS A 5 24.15 1.13 19.02
C HIS A 5 23.30 0.31 18.03
N GLU A 6 22.09 -0.05 18.45
CA GLU A 6 21.12 -0.65 17.52
C GLU A 6 20.92 0.37 16.38
N PRO A 7 21.18 0.01 15.13
CA PRO A 7 21.00 0.94 14.03
C PRO A 7 19.54 1.42 14.01
N SER A 8 19.34 2.73 13.87
CA SER A 8 18.01 3.34 13.81
C SER A 8 17.17 2.67 12.73
N ILE A 9 15.91 2.36 13.07
CA ILE A 9 14.94 1.84 12.09
C ILE A 9 14.67 2.99 11.11
N PRO A 10 14.89 2.80 9.79
CA PRO A 10 14.63 3.86 8.82
C PRO A 10 13.12 4.15 8.76
N ASP A 11 12.75 5.44 8.81
CA ASP A 11 11.37 5.87 8.61
C ASP A 11 10.97 5.68 7.14
N THR A 12 9.69 5.43 6.89
CA THR A 12 9.11 5.40 5.53
C THR A 12 9.35 6.71 4.77
N ALA A 13 9.49 7.84 5.46
CA ALA A 13 9.88 9.12 4.88
C ALA A 13 11.33 9.13 4.39
N ASP A 14 12.26 8.57 5.17
CA ASP A 14 13.68 8.48 4.81
C ASP A 14 13.90 7.60 3.57
N LEU A 15 13.07 6.57 3.43
CA LEU A 15 13.06 5.68 2.27
C LEU A 15 12.32 6.26 1.05
N GLY A 16 11.72 7.45 1.16
CA GLY A 16 10.99 8.09 0.07
C GLY A 16 9.70 7.34 -0.34
N LEU A 17 9.08 6.61 0.58
CA LEU A 17 7.93 5.75 0.29
C LEU A 17 6.57 6.47 0.30
N ARG A 18 6.56 7.79 0.50
CA ARG A 18 5.34 8.60 0.37
C ARG A 18 5.26 9.17 -1.04
N SER A 19 4.07 9.06 -1.65
CA SER A 19 3.84 9.55 -3.01
C SER A 19 4.02 11.07 -3.11
N ASP A 20 4.94 11.52 -3.96
CA ASP A 20 5.12 12.92 -4.35
C ASP A 20 4.80 13.10 -5.85
N CYS A 21 3.55 13.46 -6.13
CA CYS A 21 3.10 13.70 -7.51
C CYS A 21 3.75 14.96 -8.13
N GLY A 22 4.31 15.86 -7.32
CA GLY A 22 5.01 17.06 -7.82
C GLY A 22 6.34 16.73 -8.49
N SER A 23 7.00 15.65 -8.04
CA SER A 23 8.27 15.16 -8.57
C SER A 23 8.11 13.94 -9.51
N CYS A 24 6.87 13.59 -9.89
CA CYS A 24 6.58 12.45 -10.75
C CYS A 24 6.09 12.91 -12.13
N PHE A 25 6.47 12.18 -13.18
CA PHE A 25 6.00 12.46 -14.56
C PHE A 25 4.62 11.83 -14.86
N GLY A 26 3.75 11.73 -13.87
CA GLY A 26 2.38 11.24 -14.02
C GLY A 26 2.32 9.75 -14.39
N LEU A 27 3.24 8.93 -13.90
CA LEU A 27 3.42 7.54 -14.35
C LEU A 27 2.19 6.66 -14.09
N CYS A 28 1.47 6.83 -12.99
CA CYS A 28 0.21 6.13 -12.77
C CYS A 28 -0.86 6.48 -13.82
N CYS A 29 -0.84 7.73 -14.35
CA CYS A 29 -1.76 8.20 -15.37
C CYS A 29 -1.38 7.78 -16.79
N VAL A 30 -0.15 7.30 -17.04
CA VAL A 30 0.29 6.89 -18.38
C VAL A 30 0.64 5.41 -18.47
N ALA A 31 1.41 4.88 -17.53
CA ALA A 31 1.95 3.52 -17.63
C ALA A 31 0.88 2.43 -17.45
N LEU A 32 -0.05 2.62 -16.51
CA LEU A 32 -1.01 1.60 -16.12
C LEU A 32 -2.28 1.64 -16.99
N PRO A 33 -2.84 0.49 -17.41
CA PRO A 33 -4.15 0.43 -18.04
C PRO A 33 -5.27 0.44 -17.00
N PHE A 34 -6.47 0.84 -17.42
CA PHE A 34 -7.72 0.57 -16.70
C PHE A 34 -8.90 0.46 -17.66
N ALA A 35 -9.91 -0.29 -17.28
CA ALA A 35 -11.14 -0.48 -18.05
C ALA A 35 -12.32 0.24 -17.40
N ALA A 36 -13.25 0.70 -18.21
CA ALA A 36 -14.52 1.27 -17.77
C ALA A 36 -15.26 0.28 -16.85
N SER A 37 -15.64 0.75 -15.68
CA SER A 37 -16.22 -0.07 -14.60
C SER A 37 -16.85 0.83 -13.53
N ALA A 38 -17.23 0.27 -12.39
CA ALA A 38 -17.60 1.05 -11.20
C ALA A 38 -16.46 1.95 -10.69
N ASP A 39 -15.20 1.62 -11.02
CA ASP A 39 -14.01 2.33 -10.53
C ASP A 39 -13.43 3.34 -11.53
N PHE A 40 -13.78 3.23 -12.82
CA PHE A 40 -13.25 4.10 -13.88
C PHE A 40 -14.32 4.43 -14.92
N ALA A 41 -14.50 5.72 -15.21
CA ALA A 41 -15.49 6.21 -16.17
C ALA A 41 -15.14 5.92 -17.64
N ILE A 42 -13.89 5.55 -17.94
CA ILE A 42 -13.38 5.35 -19.31
C ILE A 42 -12.43 4.16 -19.38
N ASP A 43 -12.20 3.67 -20.59
CA ASP A 43 -11.09 2.76 -20.90
C ASP A 43 -9.81 3.55 -21.15
N LYS A 44 -8.66 2.98 -20.73
CA LYS A 44 -7.33 3.50 -20.99
C LYS A 44 -6.32 2.38 -21.18
N ASP A 45 -5.67 2.33 -22.31
CA ASP A 45 -4.58 1.39 -22.57
C ASP A 45 -3.31 1.76 -21.80
N ALA A 46 -2.45 0.75 -21.53
CA ALA A 46 -1.11 0.97 -21.01
C ALA A 46 -0.28 1.83 -21.98
N GLY A 47 0.50 2.75 -21.42
CA GLY A 47 1.33 3.67 -22.20
C GLY A 47 0.57 4.80 -22.90
N ARG A 48 -0.75 4.86 -22.77
CA ARG A 48 -1.57 5.98 -23.25
C ARG A 48 -1.82 6.96 -22.09
N PRO A 49 -1.55 8.26 -22.28
CA PRO A 49 -1.88 9.25 -21.24
C PRO A 49 -3.38 9.29 -20.95
N CYS A 50 -3.75 9.34 -19.68
CA CYS A 50 -5.10 9.67 -19.27
C CYS A 50 -5.49 11.07 -19.78
N PRO A 51 -6.70 11.29 -20.31
CA PRO A 51 -7.11 12.60 -20.80
C PRO A 51 -7.13 13.69 -19.70
N ASN A 52 -7.15 13.29 -18.43
CA ASN A 52 -7.07 14.21 -17.30
C ASN A 52 -5.63 14.58 -16.88
N LEU A 53 -4.61 14.01 -17.54
CA LEU A 53 -3.20 14.31 -17.28
C LEU A 53 -2.80 15.63 -17.95
N GLN A 54 -2.44 16.63 -17.16
CA GLN A 54 -2.07 17.96 -17.61
C GLN A 54 -0.64 18.00 -18.18
N THR A 55 -0.27 19.15 -18.74
CA THR A 55 1.09 19.37 -19.31
C THR A 55 2.20 19.35 -18.27
N ASP A 56 1.89 19.69 -17.03
CA ASP A 56 2.78 19.64 -15.86
C ASP A 56 2.81 18.25 -15.16
N PHE A 57 2.27 17.22 -15.80
CA PHE A 57 2.15 15.85 -15.30
C PHE A 57 1.23 15.67 -14.09
N ARG A 58 0.45 16.65 -13.70
CA ARG A 58 -0.56 16.54 -12.63
C ARG A 58 -1.91 16.10 -13.17
N CYS A 59 -2.68 15.47 -12.30
CA CYS A 59 -4.07 15.12 -12.62
C CYS A 59 -4.97 16.34 -12.46
N GLY A 60 -5.61 16.80 -13.53
CA GLY A 60 -6.49 17.97 -13.53
C GLY A 60 -7.78 17.79 -12.74
N ILE A 61 -8.14 16.54 -12.37
CA ILE A 61 -9.34 16.22 -11.59
C ILE A 61 -9.01 15.58 -10.25
N HIS A 62 -7.77 15.72 -9.75
CA HIS A 62 -7.32 14.99 -8.56
C HIS A 62 -8.18 15.25 -7.31
N ALA A 63 -8.71 16.46 -7.14
CA ALA A 63 -9.59 16.80 -6.04
C ALA A 63 -11.00 16.19 -6.16
N ASP A 64 -11.42 15.82 -7.38
CA ASP A 64 -12.78 15.40 -7.71
C ASP A 64 -12.85 13.98 -8.30
N LEU A 65 -11.87 13.12 -8.04
CA LEU A 65 -11.76 11.79 -8.65
C LEU A 65 -13.04 10.96 -8.48
N ARG A 66 -13.57 10.84 -7.26
CA ARG A 66 -14.77 10.03 -6.98
C ARG A 66 -16.01 10.56 -7.71
N PRO A 67 -16.40 11.84 -7.60
CA PRO A 67 -17.57 12.37 -8.32
C PRO A 67 -17.40 12.35 -9.85
N ARG A 68 -16.15 12.28 -10.35
CA ARG A 68 -15.85 12.15 -11.78
C ARG A 68 -15.80 10.69 -12.27
N GLY A 69 -16.09 9.70 -11.40
CA GLY A 69 -16.08 8.28 -11.76
C GLY A 69 -14.69 7.66 -11.84
N PHE A 70 -13.72 8.15 -11.07
CA PHE A 70 -12.36 7.62 -10.99
C PHE A 70 -12.01 7.20 -9.56
N SER A 71 -12.93 6.47 -8.90
CA SER A 71 -12.70 5.96 -7.54
C SER A 71 -11.45 5.07 -7.46
N GLY A 72 -11.15 4.30 -8.51
CA GLY A 72 -9.94 3.48 -8.60
C GLY A 72 -8.63 4.26 -8.47
N CYS A 73 -8.60 5.54 -8.91
CA CYS A 73 -7.43 6.39 -8.70
C CYS A 73 -7.25 6.81 -7.23
N THR A 74 -8.33 6.89 -6.44
CA THR A 74 -8.24 7.27 -5.01
C THR A 74 -7.68 6.16 -4.13
N VAL A 75 -7.77 4.91 -4.61
CA VAL A 75 -7.30 3.72 -3.89
C VAL A 75 -5.94 3.23 -4.42
N PHE A 76 -5.37 3.91 -5.39
CA PHE A 76 -4.05 3.60 -5.91
C PHE A 76 -2.97 4.29 -5.06
N ASP A 77 -1.97 3.52 -4.63
CA ASP A 77 -0.75 4.04 -4.02
C ASP A 77 0.48 3.53 -4.78
N CYS A 78 1.36 4.45 -5.15
CA CYS A 78 2.63 4.10 -5.78
C CYS A 78 3.77 3.92 -4.78
N PHE A 79 3.52 4.16 -3.47
CA PHE A 79 4.55 4.10 -2.43
C PHE A 79 5.83 4.87 -2.79
N GLY A 80 5.71 6.03 -3.46
CA GLY A 80 6.86 6.82 -3.87
C GLY A 80 7.59 6.33 -5.13
N ALA A 81 7.18 5.23 -5.75
CA ALA A 81 7.83 4.70 -6.96
C ALA A 81 7.81 5.68 -8.14
N GLY A 82 6.78 6.52 -8.22
CA GLY A 82 6.65 7.50 -9.31
C GLY A 82 7.80 8.50 -9.35
N GLN A 83 8.07 9.16 -8.23
CA GLN A 83 9.19 10.10 -8.14
C GLN A 83 10.55 9.38 -8.21
N LYS A 84 10.69 8.18 -7.66
CA LYS A 84 11.92 7.38 -7.74
C LYS A 84 12.29 7.08 -9.20
N VAL A 85 11.33 6.58 -9.98
CA VAL A 85 11.53 6.33 -11.42
C VAL A 85 11.84 7.62 -12.15
N SER A 86 11.04 8.68 -11.94
CA SER A 86 11.17 9.95 -12.64
C SER A 86 12.51 10.64 -12.38
N GLN A 87 12.90 10.78 -11.11
CA GLN A 87 14.02 11.61 -10.72
C GLN A 87 15.34 10.85 -10.63
N VAL A 88 15.29 9.57 -10.20
CA VAL A 88 16.51 8.78 -9.96
C VAL A 88 16.80 7.87 -11.14
N THR A 89 15.88 6.97 -11.49
CA THR A 89 16.13 5.97 -12.54
C THR A 89 16.32 6.61 -13.92
N PHE A 90 15.55 7.66 -14.22
CA PHE A 90 15.64 8.38 -15.51
C PHE A 90 16.21 9.79 -15.40
N GLY A 91 16.81 10.16 -14.26
CA GLY A 91 17.60 11.38 -14.08
C GLY A 91 16.83 12.69 -14.34
N GLY A 92 15.53 12.72 -14.08
CA GLY A 92 14.69 13.90 -14.31
C GLY A 92 14.32 14.15 -15.78
N GLN A 93 14.60 13.22 -16.69
CA GLN A 93 14.19 13.31 -18.09
C GLN A 93 12.76 12.77 -18.27
N ASP A 94 11.83 13.63 -18.63
CA ASP A 94 10.44 13.23 -18.82
C ASP A 94 10.21 12.50 -20.16
N TRP A 95 9.23 11.62 -20.17
CA TRP A 95 8.91 10.75 -21.31
C TRP A 95 8.34 11.49 -22.54
N ARG A 96 7.86 12.74 -22.38
CA ARG A 96 7.40 13.57 -23.52
C ARG A 96 8.57 14.17 -24.27
N ARG A 97 9.62 14.58 -23.53
CA ARG A 97 10.85 15.15 -24.11
C ARG A 97 11.84 14.08 -24.58
N ALA A 98 11.77 12.89 -23.96
CA ALA A 98 12.63 11.75 -24.31
C ALA A 98 11.78 10.53 -24.74
N PRO A 99 11.08 10.59 -25.90
CA PRO A 99 10.17 9.53 -26.34
C PRO A 99 10.87 8.18 -26.57
N GLY A 100 12.15 8.15 -26.82
CA GLY A 100 12.95 6.93 -26.96
C GLY A 100 13.04 6.10 -25.68
N THR A 101 12.90 6.71 -24.50
CA THR A 101 12.94 6.02 -23.21
C THR A 101 11.53 5.83 -22.59
N ALA A 102 10.50 6.41 -23.20
CA ALA A 102 9.13 6.40 -22.65
C ALA A 102 8.63 5.00 -22.30
N ARG A 103 8.72 4.06 -23.25
CA ARG A 103 8.28 2.67 -23.04
C ARG A 103 9.02 2.03 -21.88
N GLN A 104 10.34 2.16 -21.83
CA GLN A 104 11.14 1.59 -20.74
C GLN A 104 10.78 2.20 -19.38
N MET A 105 10.52 3.51 -19.31
CA MET A 105 10.05 4.17 -18.09
C MET A 105 8.71 3.60 -17.62
N PHE A 106 7.78 3.32 -18.55
CA PHE A 106 6.47 2.76 -18.23
C PHE A 106 6.57 1.29 -17.79
N ASP A 107 7.49 0.50 -18.37
CA ASP A 107 7.73 -0.89 -17.98
C ASP A 107 8.43 -0.99 -16.60
N VAL A 108 9.31 -0.06 -16.26
CA VAL A 108 10.00 0.02 -14.95
C VAL A 108 9.04 0.40 -13.81
N PHE A 109 8.06 1.26 -14.07
CA PHE A 109 7.21 1.82 -13.02
C PHE A 109 6.47 0.76 -12.19
N PRO A 110 5.79 -0.26 -12.76
CA PRO A 110 5.12 -1.30 -11.98
C PRO A 110 6.10 -2.19 -11.20
N VAL A 111 7.31 -2.39 -11.69
CA VAL A 111 8.39 -3.11 -10.97
C VAL A 111 8.80 -2.31 -9.74
N MET A 112 9.16 -1.04 -9.92
CA MET A 112 9.53 -0.14 -8.83
C MET A 112 8.44 -0.03 -7.78
N ARG A 113 7.17 0.08 -8.20
CA ARG A 113 6.03 0.11 -7.26
C ARG A 113 5.97 -1.13 -6.37
N GLN A 114 6.21 -2.32 -6.97
CA GLN A 114 6.21 -3.57 -6.19
C GLN A 114 7.37 -3.62 -5.19
N LEU A 115 8.56 -3.14 -5.55
CA LEU A 115 9.69 -3.05 -4.62
C LEU A 115 9.42 -2.06 -3.49
N HIS A 116 8.86 -0.89 -3.78
CA HIS A 116 8.49 0.10 -2.78
C HIS A 116 7.39 -0.37 -1.83
N GLU A 117 6.43 -1.13 -2.33
CA GLU A 117 5.43 -1.80 -1.48
C GLU A 117 6.09 -2.78 -0.49
N LEU A 118 7.08 -3.56 -0.93
CA LEU A 118 7.84 -4.45 -0.04
C LEU A 118 8.65 -3.67 0.98
N LEU A 119 9.30 -2.58 0.59
CA LEU A 119 10.00 -1.69 1.52
C LEU A 119 9.06 -1.12 2.58
N TRP A 120 7.86 -0.73 2.20
CA TRP A 120 6.83 -0.26 3.13
C TRP A 120 6.53 -1.30 4.22
N TYR A 121 6.24 -2.54 3.80
CA TYR A 121 5.94 -3.61 4.76
C TYR A 121 7.15 -4.01 5.62
N LEU A 122 8.36 -4.00 5.06
CA LEU A 122 9.59 -4.31 5.81
C LEU A 122 9.90 -3.23 6.85
N ALA A 123 9.74 -1.95 6.48
CA ALA A 123 9.91 -0.84 7.41
C ALA A 123 8.90 -0.93 8.57
N GLU A 124 7.61 -1.19 8.27
CA GLU A 124 6.59 -1.42 9.31
C GLU A 124 6.96 -2.59 10.21
N ALA A 125 7.35 -3.74 9.64
CA ALA A 125 7.73 -4.94 10.40
C ALA A 125 8.85 -4.68 11.41
N LEU A 126 9.82 -3.85 11.06
CA LEU A 126 10.93 -3.46 11.93
C LEU A 126 10.51 -2.57 13.12
N THR A 127 9.37 -1.87 13.04
CA THR A 127 8.85 -1.08 14.15
C THR A 127 8.16 -1.94 15.23
N LEU A 128 7.86 -3.21 14.92
CA LEU A 128 7.04 -4.07 15.78
C LEU A 128 7.91 -4.76 16.85
N PRO A 129 7.73 -4.48 18.17
CA PRO A 129 8.58 -5.05 19.21
C PRO A 129 8.53 -6.58 19.28
N ALA A 130 7.37 -7.19 18.99
CA ALA A 130 7.20 -8.64 18.98
C ALA A 130 7.99 -9.33 17.85
N ALA A 131 8.37 -8.59 16.80
CA ALA A 131 9.15 -9.10 15.67
C ALA A 131 10.67 -9.10 15.92
N ARG A 132 11.16 -8.64 17.09
CA ARG A 132 12.61 -8.62 17.42
C ARG A 132 13.37 -9.90 17.07
N PRO A 133 12.82 -11.11 17.27
CA PRO A 133 13.53 -12.33 16.90
C PRO A 133 13.91 -12.46 15.42
N VAL A 134 13.26 -11.71 14.54
CA VAL A 134 13.49 -11.71 13.07
C VAL A 134 13.98 -10.36 12.53
N HIS A 135 14.32 -9.38 13.39
CA HIS A 135 14.76 -8.05 12.96
C HIS A 135 16.03 -8.09 12.10
N ALA A 136 16.98 -8.99 12.39
CA ALA A 136 18.20 -9.13 11.58
C ALA A 136 17.87 -9.50 10.12
N ASP A 137 16.99 -10.49 9.95
CA ASP A 137 16.56 -10.95 8.63
C ASP A 137 15.72 -9.89 7.90
N LEU A 138 14.86 -9.17 8.65
CA LEU A 138 14.08 -8.07 8.11
C LEU A 138 14.96 -6.90 7.62
N ARG A 139 16.02 -6.54 8.37
CA ARG A 139 16.99 -5.53 7.92
C ARG A 139 17.73 -5.97 6.65
N ALA A 140 18.23 -7.19 6.62
CA ALA A 140 18.89 -7.73 5.43
C ALA A 140 17.96 -7.73 4.20
N ALA A 141 16.67 -8.09 4.38
CA ALA A 141 15.69 -8.05 3.32
C ALA A 141 15.38 -6.61 2.88
N LEU A 142 15.31 -5.65 3.81
CA LEU A 142 15.10 -4.23 3.50
C LEU A 142 16.28 -3.68 2.69
N GLU A 143 17.51 -3.90 3.13
CA GLU A 143 18.73 -3.46 2.44
C GLU A 143 18.82 -4.08 1.03
N LYS A 144 18.53 -5.38 0.90
CA LYS A 144 18.47 -6.08 -0.39
C LYS A 144 17.43 -5.43 -1.29
N THR A 145 16.20 -5.19 -0.78
CA THR A 145 15.11 -4.59 -1.56
C THR A 145 15.46 -3.18 -1.98
N GLU A 146 16.04 -2.37 -1.09
CA GLU A 146 16.48 -1.02 -1.39
C GLU A 146 17.59 -1.01 -2.45
N ALA A 147 18.56 -1.92 -2.39
CA ALA A 147 19.59 -2.07 -3.39
C ALA A 147 18.99 -2.36 -4.78
N LEU A 148 17.97 -3.23 -4.87
CA LEU A 148 17.26 -3.51 -6.12
C LEU A 148 16.61 -2.25 -6.71
N THR A 149 16.11 -1.32 -5.91
CA THR A 149 15.52 -0.05 -6.42
C THR A 149 16.55 0.89 -7.08
N ARG A 150 17.84 0.65 -6.87
CA ARG A 150 18.93 1.46 -7.45
C ARG A 150 19.44 0.92 -8.79
N GLY A 151 18.92 -0.23 -9.22
CA GLY A 151 19.29 -0.82 -10.51
C GLY A 151 18.96 0.08 -11.70
N SER A 152 19.67 -0.14 -12.78
CA SER A 152 19.36 0.47 -14.08
C SER A 152 17.98 0.07 -14.58
N ALA A 153 17.41 0.82 -15.50
CA ALA A 153 16.11 0.49 -16.08
C ALA A 153 16.08 -0.92 -16.71
N GLN A 154 17.21 -1.36 -17.30
CA GLN A 154 17.32 -2.71 -17.86
C GLN A 154 17.33 -3.79 -16.77
N GLU A 155 18.09 -3.60 -15.70
CA GLU A 155 18.13 -4.53 -14.56
C GLU A 155 16.76 -4.64 -13.89
N LEU A 156 16.08 -3.49 -13.68
CA LEU A 156 14.73 -3.46 -13.09
C LEU A 156 13.70 -4.22 -13.93
N THR A 157 13.71 -4.06 -15.26
CA THR A 157 12.77 -4.77 -16.12
C THR A 157 13.06 -6.27 -16.25
N ALA A 158 14.31 -6.69 -15.99
CA ALA A 158 14.72 -8.10 -15.98
C ALA A 158 14.53 -8.78 -14.61
N LEU A 159 14.12 -8.03 -13.58
CA LEU A 159 14.02 -8.55 -12.23
C LEU A 159 12.84 -9.52 -12.06
N GLU A 160 13.13 -10.70 -11.53
CA GLU A 160 12.12 -11.68 -11.12
C GLU A 160 11.47 -11.28 -9.78
N VAL A 161 10.64 -10.23 -9.80
CA VAL A 161 9.98 -9.69 -8.61
C VAL A 161 9.19 -10.74 -7.83
N PRO A 162 8.47 -11.71 -8.45
CA PRO A 162 7.73 -12.73 -7.71
C PRO A 162 8.63 -13.58 -6.79
N ALA A 163 9.84 -13.91 -7.21
CA ALA A 163 10.78 -14.69 -6.39
C ALA A 163 11.21 -13.87 -5.15
N HIS A 164 11.63 -12.61 -5.35
CA HIS A 164 11.99 -11.72 -4.25
C HIS A 164 10.81 -11.46 -3.29
N ARG A 165 9.60 -11.23 -3.83
CA ARG A 165 8.37 -11.10 -3.04
C ARG A 165 8.11 -12.34 -2.19
N GLY A 166 8.38 -13.53 -2.70
CA GLY A 166 8.27 -14.79 -1.97
C GLY A 166 9.17 -14.84 -0.73
N GLU A 167 10.45 -14.45 -0.88
CA GLU A 167 11.41 -14.36 0.22
C GLU A 167 10.95 -13.37 1.31
N VAL A 168 10.57 -12.16 0.91
CA VAL A 168 10.07 -11.12 1.83
C VAL A 168 8.78 -11.57 2.52
N ASN A 169 7.84 -12.19 1.77
CA ASN A 169 6.58 -12.65 2.32
C ASN A 169 6.75 -13.70 3.43
N ALA A 170 7.77 -14.55 3.35
CA ALA A 170 8.07 -15.51 4.42
C ALA A 170 8.43 -14.80 5.74
N LEU A 171 9.21 -13.72 5.68
CA LEU A 171 9.56 -12.90 6.86
C LEU A 171 8.34 -12.14 7.39
N LEU A 172 7.53 -11.54 6.52
CA LEU A 172 6.30 -10.85 6.92
C LEU A 172 5.27 -11.80 7.54
N LEU A 173 5.21 -13.05 7.07
CA LEU A 173 4.36 -14.08 7.68
C LEU A 173 4.85 -14.41 9.08
N ARG A 174 6.16 -14.61 9.26
CA ARG A 174 6.76 -14.88 10.58
C ARG A 174 6.55 -13.70 11.54
N THR A 175 6.70 -12.47 11.06
CA THR A 175 6.38 -11.25 11.82
C THR A 175 4.93 -11.26 12.30
N SER A 176 4.00 -11.52 11.39
CA SER A 176 2.57 -11.63 11.70
C SER A 176 2.29 -12.68 12.79
N GLU A 177 2.87 -13.87 12.67
CA GLU A 177 2.73 -14.92 13.67
C GLU A 177 3.19 -14.48 15.07
N LEU A 178 4.37 -13.83 15.16
CA LEU A 178 4.95 -13.36 16.42
C LEU A 178 4.05 -12.28 17.07
N VAL A 179 3.60 -11.30 16.31
CA VAL A 179 2.75 -10.22 16.84
C VAL A 179 1.39 -10.76 17.27
N ARG A 180 0.77 -11.57 16.43
CA ARG A 180 -0.54 -12.15 16.71
C ARG A 180 -0.48 -13.14 17.89
N ALA A 181 0.62 -13.84 18.08
CA ALA A 181 0.79 -14.75 19.22
C ALA A 181 0.75 -14.00 20.57
N ALA A 182 1.20 -12.75 20.62
CA ALA A 182 1.18 -11.92 21.81
C ALA A 182 -0.25 -11.44 22.21
N VAL A 183 -1.21 -11.52 21.30
CA VAL A 183 -2.61 -11.15 21.59
C VAL A 183 -3.28 -12.24 22.40
N PRO A 184 -3.93 -11.94 23.56
CA PRO A 184 -4.66 -12.95 24.34
C PRO A 184 -5.86 -13.54 23.61
N GLY A 185 -6.21 -14.78 23.90
CA GLY A 185 -7.42 -15.44 23.40
C GLY A 185 -7.23 -16.21 22.09
N ARG A 186 -8.34 -16.78 21.59
CA ARG A 186 -8.34 -17.59 20.36
C ARG A 186 -8.39 -16.68 19.12
N LYS A 187 -7.35 -16.74 18.27
CA LYS A 187 -7.29 -15.99 17.03
C LYS A 187 -8.11 -16.66 15.93
N LYS A 188 -8.69 -15.84 15.06
CA LYS A 188 -9.45 -16.33 13.91
C LYS A 188 -8.50 -16.44 12.71
N GLU A 189 -8.41 -17.63 12.13
CA GLU A 189 -7.70 -17.86 10.89
C GLU A 189 -8.66 -17.71 9.71
N ARG A 190 -8.49 -16.64 8.93
CA ARG A 190 -9.36 -16.24 7.82
C ARG A 190 -8.54 -15.83 6.60
N ARG A 191 -7.31 -16.36 6.46
CA ARG A 191 -6.45 -16.08 5.31
C ARG A 191 -7.15 -16.48 4.02
N GLY A 192 -7.25 -15.52 3.06
CA GLY A 192 -7.91 -15.72 1.78
C GLY A 192 -9.41 -16.05 1.85
N ALA A 193 -10.03 -15.87 3.02
CA ALA A 193 -11.44 -16.18 3.18
C ALA A 193 -12.33 -15.26 2.35
N ASP A 194 -13.37 -15.83 1.76
CA ASP A 194 -14.44 -15.05 1.17
C ASP A 194 -15.38 -14.56 2.29
N LEU A 195 -15.31 -13.27 2.55
CA LEU A 195 -16.09 -12.53 3.55
C LEU A 195 -16.85 -11.37 2.91
N MET A 196 -17.12 -11.44 1.59
CA MET A 196 -17.87 -10.40 0.89
C MET A 196 -19.26 -10.24 1.50
N GLY A 197 -19.62 -9.00 1.84
CA GLY A 197 -20.90 -8.68 2.48
C GLY A 197 -21.11 -9.33 3.86
N ALA A 198 -20.06 -9.90 4.46
CA ALA A 198 -20.17 -10.59 5.75
C ALA A 198 -20.64 -9.65 6.87
N ARG A 199 -21.51 -10.15 7.75
CA ARG A 199 -21.98 -9.43 8.94
C ARG A 199 -21.01 -9.63 10.10
N LEU A 200 -20.07 -8.72 10.25
CA LEU A 200 -19.00 -8.74 11.26
C LEU A 200 -19.09 -7.55 12.23
N LYS A 201 -20.25 -6.92 12.33
CA LYS A 201 -20.49 -5.80 13.24
C LYS A 201 -20.17 -6.20 14.68
N GLY A 202 -19.29 -5.41 15.34
CA GLY A 202 -18.85 -5.66 16.71
C GLY A 202 -18.05 -6.96 16.91
N ALA A 203 -17.60 -7.60 15.83
CA ALA A 203 -16.87 -8.85 15.92
C ALA A 203 -15.52 -8.68 16.61
N ASP A 204 -15.16 -9.62 17.50
CA ASP A 204 -13.79 -9.74 18.01
C ASP A 204 -12.92 -10.42 16.95
N LEU A 205 -12.07 -9.59 16.28
CA LEU A 205 -11.11 -9.98 15.26
C LEU A 205 -9.68 -9.65 15.71
N ARG A 206 -9.44 -9.46 17.01
CA ARG A 206 -8.10 -9.17 17.54
C ARG A 206 -7.11 -10.25 17.16
N GLY A 207 -6.00 -9.83 16.57
CA GLY A 207 -4.97 -10.75 16.10
C GLY A 207 -5.48 -11.75 15.05
N ALA A 208 -6.58 -11.47 14.36
CA ALA A 208 -7.07 -12.34 13.29
C ALA A 208 -6.08 -12.35 12.11
N ASN A 209 -5.93 -13.50 11.46
CA ASN A 209 -5.27 -13.60 10.16
C ASN A 209 -6.30 -13.33 9.06
N LEU A 210 -6.25 -12.14 8.51
CA LEU A 210 -7.11 -11.69 7.41
C LEU A 210 -6.31 -11.45 6.11
N ARG A 211 -5.08 -12.01 6.01
CA ARG A 211 -4.22 -11.86 4.83
C ARG A 211 -4.94 -12.29 3.57
N GLY A 212 -5.05 -11.36 2.61
CA GLY A 212 -5.71 -11.60 1.33
C GLY A 212 -7.20 -11.98 1.44
N ALA A 213 -7.86 -11.72 2.57
CA ALA A 213 -9.30 -11.95 2.71
C ALA A 213 -10.11 -10.98 1.85
N TYR A 214 -11.20 -11.46 1.25
CA TYR A 214 -12.14 -10.64 0.49
C TYR A 214 -13.20 -10.08 1.45
N LEU A 215 -12.98 -8.85 1.92
CA LEU A 215 -13.88 -8.14 2.84
C LEU A 215 -14.76 -7.10 2.13
N ILE A 216 -14.93 -7.24 0.81
CA ILE A 216 -15.69 -6.30 -0.02
C ILE A 216 -17.11 -6.16 0.56
N ALA A 217 -17.51 -4.90 0.81
CA ALA A 217 -18.81 -4.54 1.38
C ALA A 217 -19.16 -5.23 2.73
N ALA A 218 -18.18 -5.77 3.46
CA ALA A 218 -18.41 -6.35 4.78
C ALA A 218 -18.84 -5.29 5.80
N ASP A 219 -19.79 -5.62 6.67
CA ASP A 219 -20.18 -4.80 7.82
C ASP A 219 -19.22 -5.08 8.99
N LEU A 220 -18.21 -4.23 9.13
CA LEU A 220 -17.21 -4.27 10.20
C LEU A 220 -17.43 -3.17 11.26
N LYS A 221 -18.62 -2.56 11.32
CA LYS A 221 -18.95 -1.50 12.28
C LYS A 221 -18.61 -1.90 13.70
N GLY A 222 -17.77 -1.10 14.37
CA GLY A 222 -17.38 -1.34 15.75
C GLY A 222 -16.62 -2.65 15.97
N ALA A 223 -16.11 -3.31 14.92
CA ALA A 223 -15.30 -4.51 15.05
C ALA A 223 -13.94 -4.18 15.70
N ASP A 224 -13.44 -5.09 16.51
CA ASP A 224 -12.11 -5.01 17.10
C ASP A 224 -11.10 -5.74 16.23
N LEU A 225 -10.34 -4.97 15.43
CA LEU A 225 -9.32 -5.43 14.48
C LEU A 225 -7.89 -5.19 15.00
N ARG A 226 -7.73 -4.90 16.30
CA ARG A 226 -6.40 -4.65 16.87
C ARG A 226 -5.45 -5.80 16.61
N SER A 227 -4.25 -5.48 16.14
CA SER A 227 -3.21 -6.45 15.78
C SER A 227 -3.65 -7.52 14.77
N ALA A 228 -4.74 -7.31 14.03
CA ALA A 228 -5.12 -8.18 12.92
C ALA A 228 -4.16 -8.00 11.74
N ASP A 229 -3.82 -9.07 11.03
CA ASP A 229 -3.01 -9.00 9.81
C ASP A 229 -3.93 -8.80 8.59
N LEU A 230 -3.81 -7.63 7.98
CA LEU A 230 -4.62 -7.17 6.86
C LEU A 230 -3.84 -7.05 5.54
N ILE A 231 -2.61 -7.60 5.46
CA ILE A 231 -1.83 -7.54 4.22
C ILE A 231 -2.63 -8.10 3.04
N GLY A 232 -2.80 -7.30 2.00
CA GLY A 232 -3.52 -7.69 0.79
C GLY A 232 -5.01 -7.99 0.98
N ALA A 233 -5.61 -7.68 2.14
CA ALA A 233 -7.06 -7.79 2.31
C ALA A 233 -7.81 -6.79 1.43
N ASP A 234 -8.88 -7.21 0.79
CA ASP A 234 -9.71 -6.35 -0.04
C ASP A 234 -10.83 -5.72 0.79
N LEU A 235 -10.66 -4.45 1.13
CA LEU A 235 -11.58 -3.66 1.96
C LEU A 235 -12.51 -2.76 1.13
N ARG A 236 -12.65 -2.96 -0.18
CA ARG A 236 -13.52 -2.14 -1.02
C ARG A 236 -14.94 -2.11 -0.45
N ASP A 237 -15.46 -0.89 -0.23
CA ASP A 237 -16.79 -0.65 0.34
C ASP A 237 -17.07 -1.28 1.72
N ALA A 238 -16.09 -1.89 2.39
CA ALA A 238 -16.24 -2.36 3.76
C ALA A 238 -16.56 -1.19 4.70
N ASP A 239 -17.46 -1.40 5.64
CA ASP A 239 -17.86 -0.38 6.61
C ASP A 239 -17.08 -0.54 7.93
N LEU A 240 -16.10 0.32 8.12
CA LEU A 240 -15.21 0.38 9.28
C LEU A 240 -15.65 1.42 10.32
N SER A 241 -16.90 1.94 10.25
CA SER A 241 -17.38 2.96 11.20
C SER A 241 -17.24 2.47 12.64
N GLY A 242 -16.55 3.25 13.49
CA GLY A 242 -16.27 2.91 14.88
C GLY A 242 -15.38 1.69 15.11
N ALA A 243 -14.81 1.07 14.07
CA ALA A 243 -13.91 -0.07 14.21
C ALA A 243 -12.57 0.35 14.86
N ASP A 244 -11.94 -0.56 15.60
CA ASP A 244 -10.63 -0.36 16.19
C ASP A 244 -9.55 -1.12 15.39
N LEU A 245 -8.76 -0.39 14.59
CA LEU A 245 -7.65 -0.92 13.80
C LEU A 245 -6.28 -0.59 14.43
N THR A 246 -6.24 -0.20 15.71
CA THR A 246 -4.99 0.14 16.39
C THR A 246 -4.01 -1.02 16.31
N GLY A 247 -2.80 -0.78 15.79
CA GLY A 247 -1.77 -1.81 15.62
C GLY A 247 -2.15 -2.92 14.62
N ALA A 248 -3.15 -2.73 13.76
CA ALA A 248 -3.41 -3.63 12.64
C ALA A 248 -2.17 -3.68 11.74
N LEU A 249 -1.78 -4.89 11.32
CA LEU A 249 -0.54 -5.15 10.60
C LEU A 249 -0.72 -5.01 9.10
N PHE A 250 0.24 -4.34 8.46
CA PHE A 250 0.39 -4.25 7.02
C PHE A 250 -0.84 -3.67 6.31
N LEU A 251 -1.60 -2.85 7.03
CA LEU A 251 -2.69 -2.07 6.47
C LEU A 251 -2.11 -0.88 5.70
N THR A 252 -2.62 -0.63 4.51
CA THR A 252 -2.17 0.47 3.65
C THR A 252 -3.20 1.60 3.57
N GLN A 253 -2.74 2.81 3.21
CA GLN A 253 -3.63 3.94 2.98
C GLN A 253 -4.62 3.65 1.84
N ALA A 254 -4.20 2.92 0.81
CA ALA A 254 -5.05 2.50 -0.31
C ALA A 254 -6.25 1.66 0.16
N GLN A 255 -6.02 0.72 1.08
CA GLN A 255 -7.09 -0.11 1.66
C GLN A 255 -8.08 0.73 2.47
N LEU A 256 -7.61 1.69 3.28
CA LEU A 256 -8.49 2.63 3.99
C LEU A 256 -9.28 3.53 3.02
N ASN A 257 -8.62 4.02 1.98
CA ASN A 257 -9.26 4.84 0.96
C ASN A 257 -10.35 4.07 0.19
N ALA A 258 -10.24 2.75 0.09
CA ALA A 258 -11.24 1.90 -0.54
C ALA A 258 -12.46 1.64 0.37
N ALA A 259 -12.28 1.75 1.68
CA ALA A 259 -13.32 1.47 2.68
C ALA A 259 -14.19 2.70 2.98
N ARG A 260 -15.29 2.46 3.67
CA ARG A 260 -16.12 3.48 4.33
C ARG A 260 -15.82 3.48 5.82
N GLY A 261 -15.97 4.61 6.47
CA GLY A 261 -15.74 4.75 7.90
C GLY A 261 -16.23 6.08 8.43
N ASP A 262 -15.90 6.37 9.67
CA ASP A 262 -16.26 7.60 10.35
C ASP A 262 -15.14 8.14 11.26
N ALA A 263 -15.41 9.24 11.95
CA ALA A 263 -14.46 9.84 12.89
C ALA A 263 -14.21 8.99 14.15
N ALA A 264 -15.09 8.04 14.46
CA ALA A 264 -14.97 7.17 15.64
C ALA A 264 -14.04 5.98 15.40
N ALA A 265 -13.74 5.64 14.13
CA ALA A 265 -12.78 4.58 13.81
C ALA A 265 -11.38 4.94 14.31
N LYS A 266 -10.69 3.99 14.93
CA LYS A 266 -9.31 4.14 15.39
C LYS A 266 -8.37 3.51 14.37
N LEU A 267 -7.37 4.27 13.92
CA LEU A 267 -6.43 3.88 12.88
C LEU A 267 -5.03 3.68 13.46
N PRO A 268 -4.14 2.92 12.77
CA PRO A 268 -2.71 2.96 13.04
C PRO A 268 -2.17 4.39 12.88
N GLU A 269 -1.20 4.79 13.72
CA GLU A 269 -0.64 6.15 13.74
C GLU A 269 0.02 6.57 12.41
N THR A 270 0.50 5.60 11.65
CA THR A 270 1.17 5.81 10.35
C THR A 270 0.20 6.14 9.22
N LEU A 271 -1.11 5.94 9.42
CA LEU A 271 -2.15 6.12 8.40
C LEU A 271 -3.07 7.30 8.72
N SER A 272 -3.54 7.95 7.67
CA SER A 272 -4.44 9.10 7.77
C SER A 272 -5.89 8.69 7.52
N ARG A 273 -6.83 9.36 8.23
CA ARG A 273 -8.25 9.16 7.97
C ARG A 273 -8.60 9.69 6.57
N PRO A 274 -9.24 8.85 5.72
CA PRO A 274 -9.68 9.30 4.41
C PRO A 274 -10.68 10.46 4.50
N ALA A 275 -10.52 11.48 3.63
CA ALA A 275 -11.35 12.68 3.66
C ALA A 275 -12.85 12.42 3.39
N HIS A 276 -13.18 11.30 2.72
CA HIS A 276 -14.57 10.92 2.45
C HIS A 276 -15.26 10.17 3.60
N TRP A 277 -14.54 9.85 4.69
CA TRP A 277 -15.16 9.25 5.87
C TRP A 277 -16.02 10.28 6.59
N ARG A 278 -17.23 9.86 6.99
CA ARG A 278 -18.21 10.78 7.56
C ARG A 278 -17.78 11.31 8.94
N PRO A 279 -18.24 12.49 9.36
CA PRO A 279 -18.21 12.88 10.75
C PRO A 279 -18.93 11.85 11.63
N ALA A 280 -18.46 11.68 12.89
CA ALA A 280 -19.12 10.77 13.81
C ALA A 280 -20.58 11.24 14.05
N GLY A 281 -21.56 10.41 13.67
CA GLY A 281 -22.97 10.71 13.91
C GLY A 281 -23.84 11.07 12.70
N ASP A 282 -23.27 11.30 11.53
CA ASP A 282 -24.04 11.46 10.28
C ASP A 282 -24.51 10.08 9.76
N ARG A 283 -25.83 9.83 9.87
CA ARG A 283 -26.50 8.64 9.32
C ARG A 283 -27.04 8.91 7.92
#